data_60a36afd92e05ba06308d2501262eecc
#
_entry.id   60a36afd92e05ba06308d2501262eecc
#
_cell.length_a   1.000
_cell.length_b   1.000
_cell.length_c   1.000
_cell.angle_alpha   90.00
_cell.angle_beta   90.00
_cell.angle_gamma   90.00
#
_symmetry.space_group_name_H-M   'P 1'
#
loop_
_entity.id
_entity.type
_entity.pdbx_description
1 polymer ?
#
loop_
_entity_poly.entity_id
_entity_poly.type
_entity_poly.pdbx_seq_one_letter_code
_entity_poly.pdbx_strand_id
1 'polypeptide(L)'
;HHTRYHGYDELPNLYFHPIPSFSLPLGVMIPDSCKNLIVAEKSISVSNIVNGCTRLQPVVLQLGQAAGILGAIAVKKDIAVENVSVRDVQDEVLAANGYLLPYLDVPATDSRFKSYQRIGSTGILKGVGKNVEWTNQTWLRADTVLLKKELCGIVDIYPHANKLMDFTSLDKVTVKEAVMLVASIAKQENIALKDSEQKLWNDCGLTDWNESRGITRGEMAILIDKMLDPFHKKPVDITGQLN
;
A
#
# COMPACT_ATOMS: atom_id res chain seq x y z
N HIS A 1 -24.61 -12.01 14.55
CA HIS A 1 -24.32 -12.74 15.78
C HIS A 1 -25.01 -12.06 16.95
N HIS A 2 -26.06 -12.68 17.46
CA HIS A 2 -26.73 -12.22 18.67
C HIS A 2 -25.95 -12.71 19.88
N THR A 3 -25.02 -11.90 20.34
CA THR A 3 -24.39 -12.14 21.62
C THR A 3 -25.37 -11.69 22.70
N ARG A 4 -25.92 -12.62 23.44
CA ARG A 4 -26.67 -12.27 24.67
C ARG A 4 -25.62 -11.88 25.72
N TYR A 5 -25.59 -10.61 26.07
CA TYR A 5 -24.82 -10.13 27.18
C TYR A 5 -25.63 -10.40 28.46
N HIS A 6 -25.13 -11.26 29.34
CA HIS A 6 -25.72 -11.44 30.64
C HIS A 6 -25.69 -10.12 31.44
N GLY A 7 -26.82 -9.65 31.91
CA GLY A 7 -26.94 -8.43 32.71
C GLY A 7 -27.50 -7.20 31.98
N TYR A 8 -28.00 -7.36 30.74
CA TYR A 8 -28.70 -6.30 30.03
C TYR A 8 -30.11 -6.77 29.71
N ASP A 9 -31.12 -5.99 30.11
CA ASP A 9 -32.52 -6.23 29.78
C ASP A 9 -32.83 -6.01 28.29
N GLU A 10 -32.05 -5.10 27.65
CA GLU A 10 -32.11 -4.83 26.21
C GLU A 10 -30.71 -5.00 25.60
N LEU A 11 -30.67 -5.37 24.31
CA LEU A 11 -29.43 -5.39 23.56
C LEU A 11 -28.86 -3.97 23.48
N PRO A 12 -27.60 -3.74 23.87
CA PRO A 12 -26.98 -2.43 23.72
C PRO A 12 -27.03 -2.02 22.25
N ASN A 13 -27.50 -0.79 21.99
CA ASN A 13 -27.47 -0.23 20.64
C ASN A 13 -26.02 0.06 20.24
N LEU A 14 -25.36 -0.95 19.64
CA LEU A 14 -23.99 -0.85 19.17
C LEU A 14 -24.00 -0.20 17.80
N TYR A 15 -23.88 1.12 17.78
CA TYR A 15 -23.61 1.86 16.54
C TYR A 15 -22.12 1.77 16.21
N PHE A 16 -21.78 1.03 15.17
CA PHE A 16 -20.43 1.00 14.64
C PHE A 16 -20.31 2.03 13.53
N HIS A 17 -19.35 2.93 13.69
CA HIS A 17 -18.96 3.78 12.56
C HIS A 17 -18.47 2.91 11.40
N PRO A 18 -18.71 3.32 10.14
CA PRO A 18 -18.16 2.64 8.99
C PRO A 18 -16.63 2.47 9.15
N ILE A 19 -16.16 1.23 9.05
CA ILE A 19 -14.73 0.92 9.14
C ILE A 19 -14.13 1.17 7.75
N PRO A 20 -13.09 2.02 7.62
CA PRO A 20 -12.42 2.21 6.34
C PRO A 20 -11.71 0.93 5.92
N SER A 21 -11.39 0.81 4.64
CA SER A 21 -10.53 -0.27 4.15
C SER A 21 -9.16 -0.20 4.85
N PHE A 22 -8.66 -1.36 5.26
CA PHE A 22 -7.37 -1.48 5.94
C PHE A 22 -6.61 -2.70 5.44
N SER A 23 -5.30 -2.70 5.64
CA SER A 23 -4.42 -3.83 5.36
C SER A 23 -4.08 -4.57 6.64
N LEU A 24 -3.78 -5.86 6.53
CA LEU A 24 -3.30 -6.67 7.64
C LEU A 24 -1.76 -6.76 7.57
N PRO A 25 -1.05 -6.52 8.67
CA PRO A 25 0.38 -6.76 8.72
C PRO A 25 0.68 -8.27 8.67
N LEU A 26 1.84 -8.63 8.13
CA LEU A 26 2.24 -10.05 8.01
C LEU A 26 2.31 -10.75 9.36
N GLY A 27 2.66 -10.02 10.41
CA GLY A 27 2.79 -10.52 11.79
C GLY A 27 1.52 -11.13 12.36
N VAL A 28 0.33 -10.80 11.83
CA VAL A 28 -0.92 -11.45 12.32
C VAL A 28 -0.95 -12.97 12.08
N MET A 29 -0.09 -13.46 11.18
CA MET A 29 0.07 -14.88 10.86
C MET A 29 1.24 -15.55 11.58
N ILE A 30 2.06 -14.80 12.32
CA ILE A 30 3.29 -15.29 12.97
C ILE A 30 3.11 -15.21 14.48
N PRO A 31 2.93 -16.35 15.19
CA PRO A 31 2.80 -16.34 16.64
C PRO A 31 4.09 -15.97 17.36
N ASP A 32 4.02 -15.13 18.39
CA ASP A 32 5.18 -14.70 19.18
C ASP A 32 5.80 -15.86 19.98
N SER A 33 4.97 -16.77 20.47
CA SER A 33 5.38 -17.82 21.42
C SER A 33 5.85 -19.12 20.75
N CYS A 34 5.67 -19.27 19.45
CA CYS A 34 6.00 -20.48 18.72
C CYS A 34 6.79 -20.15 17.44
N LYS A 35 8.01 -20.70 17.37
CA LYS A 35 8.90 -20.45 16.22
C LYS A 35 8.53 -21.31 15.02
N ASN A 36 8.78 -20.78 13.82
CA ASN A 36 8.54 -21.48 12.55
C ASN A 36 7.10 -22.00 12.39
N LEU A 37 6.13 -21.31 12.97
CA LEU A 37 4.71 -21.59 12.82
C LEU A 37 4.03 -20.47 12.05
N ILE A 38 3.20 -20.82 11.08
CA ILE A 38 2.33 -19.90 10.36
C ILE A 38 0.89 -20.23 10.71
N VAL A 39 0.14 -19.24 11.14
CA VAL A 39 -1.29 -19.35 11.42
C VAL A 39 -2.06 -18.64 10.30
N ALA A 40 -2.99 -19.32 9.69
CA ALA A 40 -3.75 -18.81 8.57
C ALA A 40 -5.27 -18.83 8.83
N GLU A 41 -6.05 -18.41 7.84
CA GLU A 41 -7.51 -18.38 7.88
C GLU A 41 -8.08 -17.46 8.97
N LYS A 42 -9.03 -18.00 9.72
CA LYS A 42 -9.76 -17.28 10.79
C LYS A 42 -9.01 -17.29 12.12
N SER A 43 -7.90 -17.99 12.20
CA SER A 43 -7.09 -18.17 13.43
C SER A 43 -5.99 -17.14 13.58
N ILE A 44 -5.89 -16.18 12.66
CA ILE A 44 -4.91 -15.09 12.72
C ILE A 44 -5.09 -14.21 13.97
N SER A 45 -4.00 -13.60 14.41
CA SER A 45 -3.98 -12.74 15.61
C SER A 45 -4.58 -11.36 15.33
N VAL A 46 -5.87 -11.22 15.54
CA VAL A 46 -6.61 -9.96 15.34
C VAL A 46 -7.67 -9.76 16.40
N SER A 47 -8.09 -8.51 16.62
CA SER A 47 -9.18 -8.19 17.54
C SER A 47 -10.52 -8.78 17.05
N ASN A 48 -11.49 -8.90 17.96
CA ASN A 48 -12.83 -9.37 17.61
C ASN A 48 -13.47 -8.53 16.49
N ILE A 49 -13.31 -7.20 16.53
CA ILE A 49 -13.85 -6.29 15.51
C ILE A 49 -13.21 -6.57 14.16
N VAL A 50 -11.89 -6.66 14.10
CA VAL A 50 -11.14 -6.95 12.86
C VAL A 50 -11.51 -8.34 12.34
N ASN A 51 -11.65 -9.35 13.23
CA ASN A 51 -12.09 -10.69 12.83
C ASN A 51 -13.49 -10.68 12.16
N GLY A 52 -14.36 -9.77 12.55
CA GLY A 52 -15.64 -9.56 11.88
C GLY A 52 -15.49 -9.30 10.37
N CYS A 53 -14.43 -8.59 9.97
CA CYS A 53 -14.10 -8.29 8.56
C CYS A 53 -13.25 -9.38 7.91
N THR A 54 -12.27 -9.94 8.62
CA THR A 54 -11.25 -10.83 8.04
C THR A 54 -11.69 -12.28 7.88
N ARG A 55 -12.78 -12.70 8.55
CA ARG A 55 -13.34 -14.05 8.42
C ARG A 55 -14.14 -14.29 7.12
N LEU A 56 -14.29 -13.29 6.27
CA LEU A 56 -14.99 -13.42 5.00
C LEU A 56 -14.16 -14.23 4.00
N GLN A 57 -14.83 -15.07 3.20
CA GLN A 57 -14.16 -16.03 2.31
C GLN A 57 -13.09 -15.41 1.39
N PRO A 58 -13.32 -14.28 0.72
CA PRO A 58 -12.28 -13.69 -0.12
C PRO A 58 -11.01 -13.31 0.66
N VAL A 59 -11.17 -12.80 1.89
CA VAL A 59 -10.04 -12.43 2.76
C VAL A 59 -9.29 -13.68 3.22
N VAL A 60 -10.02 -14.73 3.59
CA VAL A 60 -9.45 -16.03 4.01
C VAL A 60 -8.61 -16.65 2.88
N LEU A 61 -9.06 -16.56 1.63
CA LEU A 61 -8.29 -17.04 0.47
C LEU A 61 -7.00 -16.24 0.28
N GLN A 62 -7.04 -14.91 0.43
CA GLN A 62 -5.84 -14.08 0.34
C GLN A 62 -4.86 -14.35 1.48
N LEU A 63 -5.36 -14.57 2.71
CA LEU A 63 -4.51 -14.98 3.84
C LEU A 63 -3.83 -16.33 3.57
N GLY A 64 -4.56 -17.30 2.99
CA GLY A 64 -4.00 -18.58 2.58
C GLY A 64 -2.90 -18.43 1.52
N GLN A 65 -3.10 -17.58 0.54
CA GLN A 65 -2.06 -17.26 -0.46
C GLN A 65 -0.82 -16.68 0.20
N ALA A 66 -0.98 -15.66 1.05
CA ALA A 66 0.14 -15.02 1.75
C ALA A 66 0.89 -16.00 2.67
N ALA A 67 0.16 -16.85 3.41
CA ALA A 67 0.75 -17.89 4.27
C ALA A 67 1.56 -18.91 3.46
N GLY A 68 1.03 -19.37 2.32
CA GLY A 68 1.74 -20.29 1.43
C GLY A 68 3.02 -19.69 0.85
N ILE A 69 2.99 -18.42 0.43
CA ILE A 69 4.15 -17.68 -0.07
C ILE A 69 5.18 -17.51 1.05
N LEU A 70 4.76 -17.08 2.23
CA LEU A 70 5.63 -16.91 3.40
C LEU A 70 6.39 -18.20 3.72
N GLY A 71 5.67 -19.33 3.81
CA GLY A 71 6.28 -20.64 4.06
C GLY A 71 7.23 -21.08 2.94
N ALA A 72 6.87 -20.87 1.69
CA ALA A 72 7.71 -21.22 0.54
C ALA A 72 9.02 -20.41 0.52
N ILE A 73 8.97 -19.10 0.82
CA ILE A 73 10.17 -18.27 0.91
C ILE A 73 11.07 -18.71 2.06
N ALA A 74 10.49 -18.97 3.25
CA ALA A 74 11.23 -19.42 4.42
C ALA A 74 12.02 -20.70 4.12
N VAL A 75 11.36 -21.70 3.53
CA VAL A 75 12.00 -22.97 3.14
C VAL A 75 13.06 -22.76 2.04
N LYS A 76 12.74 -21.99 0.99
CA LYS A 76 13.65 -21.73 -0.13
C LYS A 76 14.94 -21.01 0.29
N LYS A 77 14.83 -20.09 1.25
CA LYS A 77 15.96 -19.30 1.77
C LYS A 77 16.63 -19.94 2.99
N ASP A 78 16.10 -21.03 3.51
CA ASP A 78 16.54 -21.70 4.75
C ASP A 78 16.60 -20.71 5.95
N ILE A 79 15.52 -19.94 6.14
CA ILE A 79 15.40 -18.97 7.24
C ILE A 79 14.08 -19.20 7.99
N ALA A 80 14.06 -18.76 9.25
CA ALA A 80 12.83 -18.78 10.05
C ALA A 80 11.76 -17.86 9.44
N VAL A 81 10.50 -18.22 9.58
CA VAL A 81 9.37 -17.46 9.00
C VAL A 81 9.31 -16.01 9.49
N GLU A 82 9.69 -15.76 10.73
CA GLU A 82 9.77 -14.43 11.33
C GLU A 82 10.86 -13.53 10.72
N ASN A 83 11.82 -14.11 10.00
CA ASN A 83 12.93 -13.41 9.33
C ASN A 83 12.69 -13.19 7.84
N VAL A 84 11.55 -13.62 7.32
CA VAL A 84 11.21 -13.39 5.92
C VAL A 84 10.87 -11.91 5.70
N SER A 85 11.44 -11.31 4.67
CA SER A 85 11.13 -9.94 4.28
C SER A 85 9.66 -9.82 3.87
N VAL A 86 8.97 -8.84 4.45
CA VAL A 86 7.58 -8.53 4.06
C VAL A 86 7.51 -8.15 2.57
N ARG A 87 8.50 -7.42 2.06
CA ARG A 87 8.55 -7.01 0.65
C ARG A 87 8.71 -8.20 -0.29
N ASP A 88 9.47 -9.23 0.10
CA ASP A 88 9.58 -10.46 -0.69
C ASP A 88 8.24 -11.18 -0.80
N VAL A 89 7.47 -11.26 0.30
CA VAL A 89 6.12 -11.83 0.27
C VAL A 89 5.20 -11.02 -0.62
N GLN A 90 5.24 -9.70 -0.52
CA GLN A 90 4.43 -8.80 -1.34
C GLN A 90 4.77 -8.91 -2.83
N ASP A 91 6.05 -9.03 -3.18
CA ASP A 91 6.48 -9.21 -4.58
C ASP A 91 5.98 -10.53 -5.17
N GLU A 92 6.03 -11.61 -4.40
CA GLU A 92 5.50 -12.90 -4.86
C GLU A 92 3.96 -12.87 -5.01
N VAL A 93 3.25 -12.16 -4.13
CA VAL A 93 1.81 -11.91 -4.31
C VAL A 93 1.55 -11.18 -5.62
N LEU A 94 2.31 -10.12 -5.90
CA LEU A 94 2.18 -9.35 -7.16
C LEU A 94 2.61 -10.16 -8.39
N ALA A 95 3.60 -11.05 -8.26
CA ALA A 95 4.03 -11.94 -9.34
C ALA A 95 2.92 -12.94 -9.71
N ALA A 96 2.14 -13.36 -8.72
CA ALA A 96 0.97 -14.22 -8.90
C ALA A 96 -0.32 -13.45 -9.31
N ASN A 97 -0.21 -12.18 -9.71
CA ASN A 97 -1.32 -11.26 -10.01
C ASN A 97 -2.29 -11.06 -8.82
N GLY A 98 -1.81 -11.26 -7.59
CA GLY A 98 -2.54 -10.94 -6.38
C GLY A 98 -2.54 -9.44 -6.09
N TYR A 99 -3.48 -9.01 -5.26
CA TYR A 99 -3.63 -7.61 -4.87
C TYR A 99 -3.02 -7.39 -3.48
N LEU A 100 -2.25 -6.31 -3.31
CA LEU A 100 -1.88 -5.78 -2.00
C LEU A 100 -2.94 -4.81 -1.49
N LEU A 101 -3.57 -4.08 -2.40
CA LEU A 101 -4.62 -3.10 -2.14
C LEU A 101 -5.82 -3.37 -3.05
N PRO A 102 -7.04 -3.37 -2.53
CA PRO A 102 -8.25 -3.76 -3.27
C PRO A 102 -8.78 -2.61 -4.15
N TYR A 103 -7.95 -2.08 -5.05
CA TYR A 103 -8.37 -1.04 -5.99
C TYR A 103 -9.38 -1.58 -7.00
N LEU A 104 -10.59 -1.03 -7.01
CA LEU A 104 -11.66 -1.45 -7.93
C LEU A 104 -11.43 -0.98 -9.37
N ASP A 105 -10.68 0.09 -9.54
CA ASP A 105 -10.40 0.72 -10.85
C ASP A 105 -9.05 0.32 -11.44
N VAL A 106 -8.36 -0.65 -10.86
CA VAL A 106 -7.06 -1.12 -11.33
C VAL A 106 -7.09 -2.64 -11.51
N PRO A 107 -7.43 -3.15 -12.70
CA PRO A 107 -7.41 -4.59 -12.94
C PRO A 107 -5.97 -5.12 -13.01
N ALA A 108 -5.77 -6.38 -12.60
CA ALA A 108 -4.45 -7.02 -12.64
C ALA A 108 -3.85 -7.13 -14.06
N THR A 109 -4.66 -6.93 -15.10
CA THR A 109 -4.24 -6.90 -16.50
C THR A 109 -3.67 -5.53 -16.95
N ASP A 110 -3.81 -4.48 -16.14
CA ASP A 110 -3.20 -3.17 -16.43
C ASP A 110 -1.67 -3.30 -16.34
N SER A 111 -0.97 -2.85 -17.37
CA SER A 111 0.51 -2.88 -17.41
C SER A 111 1.16 -2.09 -16.28
N ARG A 112 0.42 -1.13 -15.67
CA ARG A 112 0.84 -0.28 -14.57
C ARG A 112 0.45 -0.85 -13.19
N PHE A 113 -0.28 -1.98 -13.17
CA PHE A 113 -0.82 -2.60 -11.96
C PHE A 113 0.20 -2.72 -10.83
N LYS A 114 1.38 -3.29 -11.13
CA LYS A 114 2.42 -3.51 -10.12
C LYS A 114 2.92 -2.20 -9.50
N SER A 115 3.16 -1.17 -10.31
CA SER A 115 3.57 0.14 -9.81
C SER A 115 2.52 0.76 -8.88
N TYR A 116 1.25 0.66 -9.25
CA TYR A 116 0.15 1.15 -8.43
C TYR A 116 0.02 0.42 -7.10
N GLN A 117 0.14 -0.89 -7.12
CA GLN A 117 0.10 -1.71 -5.91
C GLN A 117 1.31 -1.43 -4.99
N ARG A 118 2.51 -1.35 -5.54
CA ARG A 118 3.72 -1.04 -4.78
C ARG A 118 3.64 0.33 -4.12
N ILE A 119 3.33 1.38 -4.87
CA ILE A 119 3.24 2.73 -4.31
C ILE A 119 2.10 2.87 -3.32
N GLY A 120 0.95 2.28 -3.59
CA GLY A 120 -0.14 2.25 -2.61
C GLY A 120 0.24 1.57 -1.30
N SER A 121 0.99 0.45 -1.36
CA SER A 121 1.43 -0.29 -0.17
C SER A 121 2.51 0.42 0.65
N THR A 122 3.17 1.44 0.10
CA THR A 122 4.06 2.32 0.87
C THR A 122 3.32 3.40 1.65
N GLY A 123 2.05 3.66 1.33
CA GLY A 123 1.28 4.75 1.91
C GLY A 123 1.56 6.15 1.32
N ILE A 124 2.49 6.26 0.36
CA ILE A 124 2.82 7.54 -0.31
C ILE A 124 1.58 8.11 -1.01
N LEU A 125 0.89 7.27 -1.79
CA LEU A 125 -0.39 7.61 -2.43
C LEU A 125 -1.48 6.68 -1.89
N LYS A 126 -2.30 7.22 -1.00
CA LYS A 126 -3.43 6.49 -0.43
C LYS A 126 -4.58 6.40 -1.43
N GLY A 127 -5.25 5.25 -1.47
CA GLY A 127 -6.50 5.10 -2.21
C GLY A 127 -7.61 5.96 -1.61
N VAL A 128 -8.62 6.24 -2.43
CA VAL A 128 -9.83 6.95 -1.98
C VAL A 128 -10.86 5.91 -1.56
N GLY A 129 -11.18 5.89 -0.27
CA GLY A 129 -12.21 5.03 0.29
C GLY A 129 -13.60 5.61 0.11
N LYS A 130 -14.59 4.77 -0.16
CA LYS A 130 -16.00 5.13 -0.17
C LYS A 130 -16.84 4.00 0.42
N ASN A 131 -17.66 4.32 1.40
CA ASN A 131 -18.66 3.38 1.89
C ASN A 131 -19.88 3.42 0.97
N VAL A 132 -20.24 2.27 0.44
CA VAL A 132 -21.42 2.09 -0.40
C VAL A 132 -22.23 0.96 0.18
N GLU A 133 -23.35 1.28 0.83
CA GLU A 133 -24.18 0.32 1.56
C GLU A 133 -23.37 -0.53 2.55
N TRP A 134 -23.20 -1.82 2.28
CA TRP A 134 -22.46 -2.77 3.13
C TRP A 134 -21.00 -2.97 2.72
N THR A 135 -20.52 -2.23 1.70
CA THR A 135 -19.18 -2.41 1.15
C THR A 135 -18.29 -1.19 1.37
N ASN A 136 -17.01 -1.44 1.66
CA ASN A 136 -15.97 -0.44 1.59
C ASN A 136 -15.28 -0.57 0.24
N GLN A 137 -15.46 0.43 -0.60
CA GLN A 137 -14.80 0.52 -1.89
C GLN A 137 -13.52 1.32 -1.78
N THR A 138 -12.46 0.89 -2.45
CA THR A 138 -11.19 1.60 -2.53
C THR A 138 -10.83 1.83 -3.99
N TRP A 139 -10.50 3.07 -4.32
CA TRP A 139 -10.21 3.52 -5.68
C TRP A 139 -8.85 4.21 -5.73
N LEU A 140 -8.02 3.90 -6.72
CA LEU A 140 -6.78 4.65 -6.97
C LEU A 140 -7.09 6.00 -7.63
N ARG A 141 -8.05 6.02 -8.56
CA ARG A 141 -8.37 7.16 -9.44
C ARG A 141 -7.16 7.61 -10.24
N ALA A 142 -6.52 6.66 -10.91
CA ALA A 142 -5.24 6.86 -11.61
C ALA A 142 -5.25 8.06 -12.57
N ASP A 143 -6.36 8.31 -13.26
CA ASP A 143 -6.48 9.36 -14.29
C ASP A 143 -6.88 10.74 -13.72
N THR A 144 -7.09 10.87 -12.42
CA THR A 144 -7.41 12.18 -11.81
C THR A 144 -6.15 12.99 -11.53
N VAL A 145 -6.24 14.31 -11.71
CA VAL A 145 -5.15 15.23 -11.36
C VAL A 145 -4.87 15.18 -9.88
N LEU A 146 -3.59 15.04 -9.53
CA LEU A 146 -3.11 14.94 -8.17
C LEU A 146 -3.04 16.33 -7.51
N LEU A 147 -3.57 16.43 -6.29
CA LEU A 147 -3.42 17.61 -5.44
C LEU A 147 -2.24 17.43 -4.47
N LYS A 148 -1.56 18.53 -4.12
CA LYS A 148 -0.38 18.50 -3.22
C LYS A 148 -0.67 17.78 -1.91
N LYS A 149 -1.83 18.04 -1.29
CA LYS A 149 -2.24 17.38 -0.03
C LYS A 149 -2.39 15.86 -0.14
N GLU A 150 -2.69 15.33 -1.32
CA GLU A 150 -2.88 13.89 -1.51
C GLU A 150 -1.54 13.13 -1.55
N LEU A 151 -0.43 13.86 -1.69
CA LEU A 151 0.92 13.31 -1.70
C LEU A 151 1.60 13.40 -0.32
N CYS A 152 0.90 13.80 0.72
CA CYS A 152 1.47 14.01 2.07
C CYS A 152 2.17 12.75 2.63
N GLY A 153 1.72 11.54 2.27
CA GLY A 153 2.36 10.29 2.69
C GLY A 153 3.82 10.13 2.24
N ILE A 154 4.28 10.94 1.27
CA ILE A 154 5.70 10.92 0.86
C ILE A 154 6.62 11.39 1.99
N VAL A 155 6.12 12.23 2.90
CA VAL A 155 6.90 12.76 4.03
C VAL A 155 7.16 11.68 5.08
N ASP A 156 6.27 10.71 5.21
CA ASP A 156 6.45 9.57 6.14
C ASP A 156 7.63 8.68 5.69
N ILE A 157 7.86 8.60 4.38
CA ILE A 157 8.93 7.79 3.78
C ILE A 157 10.23 8.61 3.59
N TYR A 158 10.07 9.88 3.22
CA TYR A 158 11.16 10.82 2.95
C TYR A 158 10.93 12.13 3.71
N PRO A 159 11.28 12.21 5.02
CA PRO A 159 10.95 13.36 5.87
C PRO A 159 11.46 14.71 5.34
N HIS A 160 12.59 14.70 4.61
CA HIS A 160 13.14 15.91 4.01
C HIS A 160 12.25 16.49 2.88
N ALA A 161 11.36 15.68 2.29
CA ALA A 161 10.43 16.13 1.26
C ALA A 161 9.53 17.27 1.75
N ASN A 162 9.27 17.34 3.07
CA ASN A 162 8.46 18.41 3.67
C ASN A 162 8.99 19.83 3.40
N LYS A 163 10.28 19.97 3.06
CA LYS A 163 10.90 21.25 2.70
C LYS A 163 10.79 21.58 1.21
N LEU A 164 10.34 20.66 0.40
CA LEU A 164 10.33 20.76 -1.07
C LEU A 164 8.98 21.18 -1.64
N MET A 165 7.89 20.91 -0.92
CA MET A 165 6.53 21.20 -1.37
C MET A 165 5.60 21.44 -0.17
N ASP A 166 4.59 22.30 -0.33
CA ASP A 166 3.52 22.47 0.65
C ASP A 166 2.45 21.38 0.49
N PHE A 167 2.56 20.32 1.30
CA PHE A 167 1.62 19.21 1.30
C PHE A 167 0.29 19.48 2.03
N THR A 168 0.02 20.71 2.42
CA THR A 168 -1.29 21.12 2.96
C THR A 168 -2.15 21.78 1.90
N SER A 169 -1.55 22.21 0.78
CA SER A 169 -2.21 22.93 -0.31
C SER A 169 -3.19 22.04 -1.09
N LEU A 170 -4.27 22.68 -1.54
CA LEU A 170 -5.26 22.12 -2.47
C LEU A 170 -4.88 22.32 -3.94
N ASP A 171 -3.74 22.97 -4.20
CA ASP A 171 -3.26 23.17 -5.57
C ASP A 171 -2.91 21.84 -6.24
N LYS A 172 -3.04 21.80 -7.56
CA LYS A 172 -2.57 20.68 -8.36
C LYS A 172 -1.04 20.58 -8.30
N VAL A 173 -0.52 19.37 -8.35
CA VAL A 173 0.91 19.15 -8.62
C VAL A 173 1.12 19.22 -10.13
N THR A 174 2.00 20.09 -10.61
CA THR A 174 2.35 20.14 -12.04
C THR A 174 3.37 19.04 -12.37
N VAL A 175 3.46 18.66 -13.66
CA VAL A 175 4.45 17.67 -14.12
C VAL A 175 5.86 18.11 -13.75
N LYS A 176 6.18 19.40 -13.93
CA LYS A 176 7.47 19.96 -13.54
C LYS A 176 7.74 19.83 -12.03
N GLU A 177 6.79 20.24 -11.19
CA GLU A 177 6.94 20.12 -9.73
C GLU A 177 7.13 18.65 -9.30
N ALA A 178 6.41 17.70 -9.93
CA ALA A 178 6.53 16.28 -9.63
C ALA A 178 7.93 15.74 -9.95
N VAL A 179 8.46 16.02 -11.12
CA VAL A 179 9.80 15.56 -11.52
C VAL A 179 10.88 16.22 -10.66
N MET A 180 10.76 17.53 -10.38
CA MET A 180 11.69 18.25 -9.48
C MET A 180 11.67 17.68 -8.05
N LEU A 181 10.49 17.37 -7.52
CA LEU A 181 10.35 16.75 -6.21
C LEU A 181 11.07 15.39 -6.17
N VAL A 182 10.78 14.51 -7.14
CA VAL A 182 11.38 13.18 -7.21
C VAL A 182 12.90 13.26 -7.43
N ALA A 183 13.38 14.15 -8.29
CA ALA A 183 14.80 14.36 -8.53
C ALA A 183 15.53 14.89 -7.26
N SER A 184 14.88 15.79 -6.51
CA SER A 184 15.44 16.32 -5.25
C SER A 184 15.52 15.23 -4.17
N ILE A 185 14.51 14.39 -4.06
CA ILE A 185 14.52 13.23 -3.15
C ILE A 185 15.62 12.25 -3.59
N ALA A 186 15.69 11.89 -4.86
CA ALA A 186 16.70 10.98 -5.39
C ALA A 186 18.11 11.45 -5.08
N LYS A 187 18.38 12.76 -5.23
CA LYS A 187 19.67 13.36 -4.88
C LYS A 187 20.03 13.19 -3.40
N GLN A 188 19.06 13.35 -2.51
CA GLN A 188 19.28 13.18 -1.07
C GLN A 188 19.43 11.72 -0.65
N GLU A 189 18.77 10.82 -1.35
CA GLU A 189 18.90 9.37 -1.17
C GLU A 189 20.12 8.77 -1.92
N ASN A 190 20.99 9.60 -2.52
CA ASN A 190 22.14 9.19 -3.32
C ASN A 190 21.79 8.30 -4.52
N ILE A 191 20.59 8.47 -5.08
CA ILE A 191 20.14 7.80 -6.31
C ILE A 191 20.61 8.66 -7.48
N ALA A 192 21.49 8.10 -8.33
CA ALA A 192 22.00 8.82 -9.49
C ALA A 192 20.94 8.93 -10.59
N LEU A 193 20.39 10.11 -10.75
CA LEU A 193 19.59 10.48 -11.93
C LEU A 193 20.45 11.38 -12.81
N LYS A 194 20.84 10.90 -13.99
CA LYS A 194 21.83 11.55 -14.86
C LYS A 194 21.21 12.31 -16.04
N ASP A 195 19.92 12.25 -16.21
CA ASP A 195 19.24 12.70 -17.41
C ASP A 195 18.42 13.99 -17.18
N SER A 196 18.02 14.64 -18.28
CA SER A 196 17.09 15.77 -18.22
C SER A 196 15.71 15.34 -17.72
N GLU A 197 14.94 16.26 -17.13
CA GLU A 197 13.61 16.02 -16.59
C GLU A 197 12.68 15.31 -17.58
N GLN A 198 12.65 15.79 -18.83
CA GLN A 198 11.85 15.17 -19.90
C GLN A 198 12.31 13.75 -20.23
N LYS A 199 13.62 13.50 -20.21
CA LYS A 199 14.13 12.15 -20.47
C LYS A 199 13.76 11.19 -19.33
N LEU A 200 13.89 11.60 -18.08
CA LEU A 200 13.44 10.84 -16.92
C LEU A 200 11.95 10.47 -17.01
N TRP A 201 11.13 11.43 -17.44
CA TRP A 201 9.72 11.21 -17.71
C TRP A 201 9.47 10.11 -18.77
N ASN A 202 10.14 10.23 -19.90
CA ASN A 202 10.01 9.28 -20.99
C ASN A 202 10.54 7.88 -20.61
N ASP A 203 11.63 7.81 -19.87
CA ASP A 203 12.22 6.55 -19.38
C ASP A 203 11.27 5.81 -18.41
N CYS A 204 10.39 6.55 -17.73
CA CYS A 204 9.28 5.96 -16.98
C CYS A 204 8.16 5.38 -17.87
N GLY A 205 8.23 5.55 -19.19
CA GLY A 205 7.17 5.17 -20.11
C GLY A 205 5.96 6.10 -20.05
N LEU A 206 6.15 7.31 -19.51
CA LEU A 206 5.13 8.35 -19.46
C LEU A 206 5.18 9.18 -20.75
N THR A 207 4.00 9.57 -21.20
CA THR A 207 3.82 10.39 -22.42
C THR A 207 3.28 11.76 -22.07
N ASP A 208 3.02 12.59 -23.07
CA ASP A 208 2.41 13.91 -22.90
C ASP A 208 3.17 14.81 -21.91
N TRP A 209 4.48 14.99 -22.18
CA TRP A 209 5.30 15.94 -21.44
C TRP A 209 4.80 17.38 -21.64
N ASN A 210 4.25 17.96 -20.60
CA ASN A 210 3.87 19.38 -20.54
C ASN A 210 4.09 19.85 -19.11
N GLU A 211 5.07 20.72 -18.91
CA GLU A 211 5.53 21.15 -17.59
C GLU A 211 4.43 21.80 -16.72
N SER A 212 3.47 22.47 -17.35
CA SER A 212 2.44 23.27 -16.63
C SER A 212 1.14 22.52 -16.40
N ARG A 213 0.93 21.35 -17.05
CA ARG A 213 -0.28 20.56 -16.77
C ARG A 213 -0.20 19.89 -15.41
N GLY A 214 -1.34 19.61 -14.83
CA GLY A 214 -1.41 18.77 -13.62
C GLY A 214 -0.99 17.34 -13.92
N ILE A 215 -0.13 16.75 -13.09
CA ILE A 215 0.19 15.33 -13.14
C ILE A 215 -0.99 14.53 -12.62
N THR A 216 -1.24 13.35 -13.19
CA THR A 216 -2.25 12.44 -12.66
C THR A 216 -1.71 11.59 -11.51
N ARG A 217 -2.60 11.02 -10.70
CA ARG A 217 -2.24 10.14 -9.58
C ARG A 217 -1.47 8.91 -10.08
N GLY A 218 -1.90 8.35 -11.21
CA GLY A 218 -1.24 7.21 -11.83
C GLY A 218 0.15 7.53 -12.35
N GLU A 219 0.33 8.67 -13.03
CA GLU A 219 1.64 9.12 -13.51
C GLU A 219 2.61 9.34 -12.34
N MET A 220 2.14 10.00 -11.27
CA MET A 220 2.96 10.20 -10.08
C MET A 220 3.37 8.88 -9.42
N ALA A 221 2.46 7.91 -9.33
CA ALA A 221 2.79 6.58 -8.82
C ALA A 221 3.89 5.90 -9.63
N ILE A 222 3.79 5.94 -10.97
CA ILE A 222 4.81 5.37 -11.86
C ILE A 222 6.15 6.09 -11.71
N LEU A 223 6.14 7.42 -11.64
CA LEU A 223 7.34 8.23 -11.50
C LEU A 223 8.08 7.89 -10.20
N ILE A 224 7.37 7.82 -9.07
CA ILE A 224 7.94 7.47 -7.77
C ILE A 224 8.46 6.01 -7.79
N ASP A 225 7.67 5.07 -8.28
CA ASP A 225 8.04 3.65 -8.32
C ASP A 225 9.33 3.43 -9.10
N LYS A 226 9.44 4.02 -10.30
CA LYS A 226 10.57 3.80 -11.18
C LYS A 226 11.82 4.61 -10.83
N MET A 227 11.65 5.81 -10.27
CA MET A 227 12.79 6.69 -9.95
C MET A 227 13.33 6.50 -8.55
N LEU A 228 12.46 6.30 -7.57
CA LEU A 228 12.87 6.20 -6.16
C LEU A 228 12.86 4.76 -5.64
N ASP A 229 11.97 3.93 -6.16
CA ASP A 229 11.76 2.55 -5.73
C ASP A 229 11.61 2.41 -4.20
N PRO A 230 10.67 3.16 -3.59
CA PRO A 230 10.51 3.14 -2.13
C PRO A 230 10.06 1.77 -1.62
N PHE A 231 9.37 1.01 -2.44
CA PHE A 231 8.88 -0.30 -2.08
C PHE A 231 10.02 -1.26 -1.70
N HIS A 232 11.10 -1.33 -2.49
CA HIS A 232 12.23 -2.21 -2.19
C HIS A 232 13.28 -1.56 -1.29
N LYS A 233 13.48 -0.24 -1.39
CA LYS A 233 14.53 0.46 -0.65
C LYS A 233 14.14 0.86 0.77
N LYS A 234 12.85 0.87 1.09
CA LYS A 234 12.35 1.18 2.43
C LYS A 234 11.64 -0.06 2.99
N PRO A 235 12.38 -0.93 3.67
CA PRO A 235 11.83 -2.15 4.24
C PRO A 235 10.82 -1.84 5.34
N VAL A 236 9.90 -2.75 5.54
CA VAL A 236 8.95 -2.72 6.64
C VAL A 236 9.09 -4.00 7.46
N ASP A 237 8.86 -3.89 8.74
CA ASP A 237 8.84 -5.04 9.64
C ASP A 237 7.52 -5.84 9.51
N ILE A 238 7.42 -6.93 10.24
CA ILE A 238 6.22 -7.79 10.23
C ILE A 238 4.97 -7.10 10.79
N THR A 239 5.11 -5.97 11.49
CA THR A 239 4.00 -5.14 11.96
C THR A 239 3.54 -4.12 10.93
N GLY A 240 4.28 -3.99 9.82
CA GLY A 240 4.01 -3.05 8.73
C GLY A 240 4.61 -1.65 8.97
N GLN A 241 5.47 -1.48 9.96
CA GLN A 241 6.17 -0.22 10.21
C GLN A 241 7.49 -0.16 9.43
N LEU A 242 7.89 1.05 9.05
CA LEU A 242 9.20 1.29 8.42
C LEU A 242 10.31 1.00 9.43
N ASN A 243 11.35 0.31 8.96
CA ASN A 243 12.57 0.03 9.70
C ASN A 243 13.55 1.21 9.63
#